data_3fc0e5a5357ae400728ad393805647d3
#
_entry.id   3fc0e5a5357ae400728ad393805647d3
#
_cell.length_a   1.000
_cell.length_b   1.000
_cell.length_c   1.000
_cell.angle_alpha   90.00
_cell.angle_beta   90.00
_cell.angle_gamma   90.00
#
_symmetry.space_group_name_H-M   'P 1'
#
loop_
_entity.id
_entity.type
_entity.pdbx_description
1 polymer ?
#
loop_
_entity_poly.entity_id
_entity_poly.type
_entity_poly.pdbx_seq_one_letter_code
_entity_poly.pdbx_strand_id
1 'polypeptide(L)'
;LLLFLWTVGDLVFHIPATISAFIGLVILLLTNIMSWKNIVAETTAWDTMFWFAVLVMMANALNKYGAITWISTHISSSVGGFSWPIAFTILVLVYFYTRYFFASAMAHISAMYLAFVAAAIAVGTPPIIAAIGLGYTSTLSMSLTQYAGGPGPALYGSGYNSTGQWWGVSFIVSILSLVIWFGVGGLWMKLLGWW
;
A
#
# COMPACT_ATOMS: atom_id res chain seq x y z
N LEU A 1 11.32 -9.85 -23.78
CA LEU A 1 11.34 -11.05 -22.96
C LEU A 1 10.66 -10.83 -21.60
N LEU A 2 11.13 -9.88 -20.78
CA LEU A 2 10.57 -9.63 -19.41
C LEU A 2 9.08 -9.32 -19.44
N LEU A 3 8.60 -8.46 -20.35
CA LEU A 3 7.17 -8.18 -20.51
C LEU A 3 6.38 -9.45 -20.83
N PHE A 4 6.92 -10.31 -21.68
CA PHE A 4 6.29 -11.58 -21.99
C PHE A 4 6.24 -12.52 -20.78
N LEU A 5 7.33 -12.63 -20.02
CA LEU A 5 7.38 -13.43 -18.80
C LEU A 5 6.44 -12.90 -17.71
N TRP A 6 6.29 -11.58 -17.57
CA TRP A 6 5.39 -10.98 -16.57
C TRP A 6 3.91 -11.05 -16.95
N THR A 7 3.59 -11.15 -18.26
CA THR A 7 2.20 -11.28 -18.73
C THR A 7 1.81 -12.73 -18.96
N VAL A 8 2.47 -13.40 -19.91
CA VAL A 8 2.14 -14.77 -20.27
C VAL A 8 2.69 -15.78 -19.27
N GLY A 9 3.87 -15.53 -18.71
CA GLY A 9 4.48 -16.39 -17.70
C GLY A 9 3.66 -16.48 -16.42
N ASP A 10 3.13 -15.35 -15.94
CA ASP A 10 2.25 -15.31 -14.78
C ASP A 10 0.88 -15.96 -15.07
N LEU A 11 0.26 -15.60 -16.20
CA LEU A 11 -1.09 -16.05 -16.58
C LEU A 11 -1.17 -17.54 -16.93
N VAL A 12 -0.14 -18.09 -17.59
CA VAL A 12 -0.16 -19.48 -18.11
C VAL A 12 0.62 -20.43 -17.21
N PHE A 13 1.76 -19.99 -16.73
CA PHE A 13 2.70 -20.83 -15.96
C PHE A 13 2.77 -20.50 -14.48
N HIS A 14 2.00 -19.50 -14.01
CA HIS A 14 2.00 -19.03 -12.63
C HIS A 14 3.42 -18.72 -12.09
N ILE A 15 4.29 -18.17 -12.96
CA ILE A 15 5.66 -17.79 -12.59
C ILE A 15 5.61 -16.47 -11.83
N PRO A 16 6.02 -16.42 -10.56
CA PRO A 16 6.06 -15.18 -9.81
C PRO A 16 6.91 -14.10 -10.51
N ALA A 17 6.47 -12.86 -10.45
CA ALA A 17 7.16 -11.73 -11.09
C ALA A 17 8.63 -11.60 -10.68
N THR A 18 8.96 -11.97 -9.44
CA THR A 18 10.33 -12.01 -8.91
C THR A 18 11.20 -13.02 -9.67
N ILE A 19 10.67 -14.22 -9.92
CA ILE A 19 11.41 -15.26 -10.68
C ILE A 19 11.64 -14.79 -12.12
N SER A 20 10.63 -14.19 -12.74
CA SER A 20 10.76 -13.60 -14.08
C SER A 20 11.85 -12.52 -14.13
N ALA A 21 11.96 -11.66 -13.11
CA ALA A 21 13.01 -10.66 -13.00
C ALA A 21 14.41 -11.30 -12.89
N PHE A 22 14.56 -12.34 -12.05
CA PHE A 22 15.84 -13.06 -11.93
C PHE A 22 16.22 -13.78 -13.23
N ILE A 23 15.27 -14.39 -13.95
CA ILE A 23 15.54 -14.99 -15.27
C ILE A 23 16.09 -13.92 -16.22
N GLY A 24 15.47 -12.74 -16.26
CA GLY A 24 15.95 -11.62 -17.07
C GLY A 24 17.36 -11.21 -16.72
N LEU A 25 17.67 -11.09 -15.43
CA LEU A 25 19.02 -10.74 -14.95
C LEU A 25 20.06 -11.80 -15.34
N VAL A 26 19.74 -13.08 -15.18
CA VAL A 26 20.60 -14.20 -15.57
C VAL A 26 20.88 -14.16 -17.09
N ILE A 27 19.89 -13.90 -17.91
CA ILE A 27 20.07 -13.80 -19.37
C ILE A 27 20.99 -12.63 -19.71
N LEU A 28 20.85 -11.46 -19.08
CA LEU A 28 21.73 -10.31 -19.30
C LEU A 28 23.18 -10.61 -18.93
N LEU A 29 23.40 -11.38 -17.88
CA LEU A 29 24.74 -11.83 -17.46
C LEU A 29 25.32 -12.86 -18.44
N LEU A 30 24.55 -13.87 -18.83
CA LEU A 30 25.00 -14.93 -19.74
C LEU A 30 25.30 -14.41 -21.15
N THR A 31 24.55 -13.40 -21.60
CA THR A 31 24.77 -12.75 -22.89
C THR A 31 25.89 -11.69 -22.87
N ASN A 32 26.52 -11.47 -21.72
CA ASN A 32 27.54 -10.41 -21.51
C ASN A 32 27.06 -9.00 -21.87
N ILE A 33 25.74 -8.75 -21.93
CA ILE A 33 25.18 -7.40 -22.07
C ILE A 33 25.44 -6.60 -20.78
N MET A 34 25.41 -7.30 -19.63
CA MET A 34 25.70 -6.74 -18.32
C MET A 34 26.71 -7.62 -17.60
N SER A 35 27.66 -7.01 -16.91
CA SER A 35 28.63 -7.72 -16.07
C SER A 35 28.20 -7.71 -14.60
N TRP A 36 28.70 -8.66 -13.80
CA TRP A 36 28.51 -8.64 -12.35
C TRP A 36 28.97 -7.32 -11.70
N LYS A 37 30.06 -6.74 -12.23
CA LYS A 37 30.56 -5.44 -11.77
C LYS A 37 29.55 -4.31 -11.96
N ASN A 38 28.77 -4.33 -13.04
CA ASN A 38 27.71 -3.35 -13.29
C ASN A 38 26.59 -3.48 -12.25
N ILE A 39 26.20 -4.72 -11.91
CA ILE A 39 25.16 -4.97 -10.90
C ILE A 39 25.62 -4.46 -9.52
N VAL A 40 26.84 -4.79 -9.11
CA VAL A 40 27.39 -4.36 -7.81
C VAL A 40 27.59 -2.83 -7.76
N ALA A 41 27.87 -2.20 -8.88
CA ALA A 41 28.05 -0.75 -8.97
C ALA A 41 26.74 0.04 -8.93
N GLU A 42 25.57 -0.61 -9.06
CA GLU A 42 24.27 0.05 -8.99
C GLU A 42 23.88 0.30 -7.51
N THR A 43 24.55 1.29 -6.91
CA THR A 43 24.41 1.61 -5.48
C THR A 43 23.00 2.00 -5.08
N THR A 44 22.26 2.67 -5.97
CA THR A 44 20.86 3.07 -5.72
C THR A 44 19.94 1.88 -5.50
N ALA A 45 20.11 0.82 -6.30
CA ALA A 45 19.32 -0.40 -6.16
C ALA A 45 19.63 -1.13 -4.85
N TRP A 46 20.91 -1.24 -4.50
CA TRP A 46 21.34 -1.86 -3.25
C TRP A 46 20.87 -1.08 -2.03
N ASP A 47 21.03 0.24 -2.03
CA ASP A 47 20.54 1.11 -0.96
C ASP A 47 19.03 0.95 -0.76
N THR A 48 18.26 1.02 -1.85
CA THR A 48 16.81 0.79 -1.83
C THR A 48 16.46 -0.59 -1.25
N MET A 49 17.16 -1.63 -1.65
CA MET A 49 16.90 -2.99 -1.16
C MET A 49 17.12 -3.09 0.36
N PHE A 50 18.18 -2.49 0.89
CA PHE A 50 18.50 -2.57 2.31
C PHE A 50 17.47 -1.86 3.17
N TRP A 51 17.19 -0.57 2.94
CA TRP A 51 16.22 0.13 3.79
C TRP A 51 14.79 -0.42 3.61
N PHE A 52 14.42 -0.84 2.40
CA PHE A 52 13.10 -1.41 2.13
C PHE A 52 12.91 -2.77 2.82
N ALA A 53 13.92 -3.65 2.81
CA ALA A 53 13.88 -4.93 3.49
C ALA A 53 13.67 -4.76 5.02
N VAL A 54 14.37 -3.79 5.63
CA VAL A 54 14.19 -3.48 7.06
C VAL A 54 12.76 -3.01 7.35
N LEU A 55 12.21 -2.11 6.54
CA LEU A 55 10.84 -1.64 6.73
C LEU A 55 9.79 -2.76 6.57
N VAL A 56 9.97 -3.67 5.59
CA VAL A 56 9.10 -4.84 5.43
C VAL A 56 9.19 -5.77 6.64
N MET A 57 10.40 -6.02 7.14
CA MET A 57 10.60 -6.82 8.34
C MET A 57 9.89 -6.21 9.56
N MET A 58 10.02 -4.91 9.77
CA MET A 58 9.35 -4.20 10.88
C MET A 58 7.82 -4.28 10.76
N ALA A 59 7.26 -4.08 9.57
CA ALA A 59 5.83 -4.19 9.33
C ALA A 59 5.30 -5.61 9.62
N ASN A 60 6.03 -6.64 9.20
CA ASN A 60 5.68 -8.02 9.51
C ASN A 60 5.77 -8.33 11.02
N ALA A 61 6.74 -7.76 11.72
CA ALA A 61 6.87 -7.89 13.17
C ALA A 61 5.68 -7.23 13.90
N LEU A 62 5.27 -6.02 13.52
CA LEU A 62 4.10 -5.35 14.10
C LEU A 62 2.82 -6.20 13.94
N ASN A 63 2.63 -6.81 12.77
CA ASN A 63 1.50 -7.72 12.55
C ASN A 63 1.61 -8.98 13.42
N LYS A 64 2.77 -9.63 13.42
CA LYS A 64 3.02 -10.88 14.16
C LYS A 64 2.82 -10.72 15.67
N TYR A 65 3.22 -9.58 16.23
CA TYR A 65 3.10 -9.29 17.67
C TYR A 65 1.75 -8.67 18.06
N GLY A 66 0.78 -8.63 17.15
CA GLY A 66 -0.58 -8.20 17.46
C GLY A 66 -0.77 -6.70 17.66
N ALA A 67 0.23 -5.87 17.36
CA ALA A 67 0.13 -4.43 17.50
C ALA A 67 -1.01 -3.85 16.65
N ILE A 68 -1.22 -4.39 15.45
CA ILE A 68 -2.27 -3.97 14.53
C ILE A 68 -3.67 -4.31 15.08
N THR A 69 -3.84 -5.50 15.62
CA THR A 69 -5.10 -5.93 16.24
C THR A 69 -5.41 -5.05 17.46
N TRP A 70 -4.41 -4.75 18.28
CA TRP A 70 -4.55 -3.87 19.42
C TRP A 70 -5.01 -2.46 19.00
N ILE A 71 -4.38 -1.87 17.97
CA ILE A 71 -4.75 -0.56 17.43
C ILE A 71 -6.21 -0.57 16.94
N SER A 72 -6.60 -1.55 16.12
CA SER A 72 -7.94 -1.62 15.55
C SER A 72 -9.03 -1.77 16.63
N THR A 73 -8.81 -2.59 17.64
CA THR A 73 -9.78 -2.76 18.76
C THR A 73 -9.92 -1.50 19.61
N HIS A 74 -8.81 -0.83 19.92
CA HIS A 74 -8.86 0.42 20.69
C HIS A 74 -9.58 1.54 19.94
N ILE A 75 -9.34 1.68 18.63
CA ILE A 75 -10.01 2.68 17.81
C ILE A 75 -11.51 2.37 17.71
N SER A 76 -11.89 1.11 17.47
CA SER A 76 -13.32 0.73 17.40
C SER A 76 -14.05 1.04 18.68
N SER A 77 -13.46 0.76 19.84
CA SER A 77 -14.06 1.10 21.14
C SER A 77 -14.21 2.60 21.36
N SER A 78 -13.27 3.39 20.87
CA SER A 78 -13.28 4.85 21.00
C SER A 78 -14.32 5.54 20.10
N VAL A 79 -14.68 4.94 18.97
CA VAL A 79 -15.64 5.53 18.02
C VAL A 79 -17.06 4.98 18.17
N GLY A 80 -17.31 4.02 19.06
CA GLY A 80 -18.60 3.37 19.25
C GLY A 80 -19.74 4.28 19.71
N GLY A 81 -19.45 5.52 20.14
CA GLY A 81 -20.46 6.52 20.52
C GLY A 81 -20.89 7.46 19.39
N PHE A 82 -20.26 7.39 18.22
CA PHE A 82 -20.58 8.25 17.06
C PHE A 82 -21.56 7.57 16.10
N SER A 83 -22.26 8.40 15.29
CA SER A 83 -23.00 7.87 14.15
C SER A 83 -22.06 7.18 13.18
N TRP A 84 -22.52 6.13 12.49
CA TRP A 84 -21.67 5.32 11.62
C TRP A 84 -20.89 6.11 10.55
N PRO A 85 -21.40 7.22 9.94
CA PRO A 85 -20.60 7.96 8.95
C PRO A 85 -19.37 8.65 9.59
N ILE A 86 -19.53 9.17 10.80
CA ILE A 86 -18.42 9.80 11.54
C ILE A 86 -17.42 8.74 11.99
N ALA A 87 -17.91 7.64 12.58
CA ALA A 87 -17.06 6.53 13.01
C ALA A 87 -16.29 5.94 11.82
N PHE A 88 -16.93 5.72 10.69
CA PHE A 88 -16.31 5.22 9.46
C PHE A 88 -15.25 6.21 8.92
N THR A 89 -15.55 7.51 8.92
CA THR A 89 -14.58 8.52 8.49
C THR A 89 -13.31 8.48 9.37
N ILE A 90 -13.46 8.37 10.67
CA ILE A 90 -12.32 8.25 11.60
C ILE A 90 -11.52 6.97 11.29
N LEU A 91 -12.20 5.83 11.13
CA LEU A 91 -11.56 4.56 10.78
C LEU A 91 -10.81 4.64 9.46
N VAL A 92 -11.40 5.27 8.44
CA VAL A 92 -10.75 5.49 7.15
C VAL A 92 -9.50 6.35 7.29
N LEU A 93 -9.56 7.45 8.03
CA LEU A 93 -8.40 8.33 8.24
C LEU A 93 -7.27 7.60 8.96
N VAL A 94 -7.59 6.85 10.01
CA VAL A 94 -6.58 6.05 10.71
C VAL A 94 -5.99 4.99 9.79
N TYR A 95 -6.84 4.22 9.12
CA TYR A 95 -6.40 3.20 8.16
C TYR A 95 -5.52 3.79 7.05
N PHE A 96 -5.90 4.94 6.52
CA PHE A 96 -5.16 5.63 5.47
C PHE A 96 -3.77 6.07 5.94
N TYR A 97 -3.68 6.77 7.07
CA TYR A 97 -2.42 7.34 7.54
C TYR A 97 -1.52 6.34 8.26
N THR A 98 -2.03 5.22 8.74
CA THR A 98 -1.17 4.12 9.21
C THR A 98 -0.27 3.57 8.09
N ARG A 99 -0.55 3.92 6.83
CA ARG A 99 0.30 3.61 5.69
C ARG A 99 1.75 4.07 5.87
N TYR A 100 2.00 5.14 6.58
CA TYR A 100 3.35 5.60 6.89
C TYR A 100 4.22 4.57 7.64
N PHE A 101 3.61 3.61 8.32
CA PHE A 101 4.30 2.55 9.06
C PHE A 101 4.54 1.27 8.23
N PHE A 102 4.09 1.24 6.97
CA PHE A 102 4.17 0.04 6.13
C PHE A 102 4.94 0.31 4.84
N ALA A 103 6.00 -0.46 4.63
CA ALA A 103 6.82 -0.38 3.42
C ALA A 103 6.20 -1.08 2.20
N SER A 104 5.08 -1.76 2.35
CA SER A 104 4.43 -2.52 1.27
C SER A 104 2.92 -2.38 1.34
N ALA A 105 2.30 -2.19 0.17
CA ALA A 105 0.85 -2.19 0.03
C ALA A 105 0.24 -3.50 0.51
N MET A 106 0.80 -4.61 0.11
CA MET A 106 0.30 -5.93 0.47
C MET A 106 0.43 -6.20 1.97
N ALA A 107 1.54 -5.79 2.59
CA ALA A 107 1.72 -5.92 4.03
C ALA A 107 0.66 -5.13 4.81
N HIS A 108 0.40 -3.88 4.41
CA HIS A 108 -0.64 -3.05 5.03
C HIS A 108 -2.04 -3.66 4.89
N ILE A 109 -2.41 -4.06 3.66
CA ILE A 109 -3.72 -4.67 3.38
C ILE A 109 -3.89 -5.96 4.18
N SER A 110 -2.89 -6.86 4.12
CA SER A 110 -2.95 -8.15 4.81
C SER A 110 -3.05 -8.02 6.33
N ALA A 111 -2.38 -6.99 6.90
CA ALA A 111 -2.39 -6.77 8.33
C ALA A 111 -3.67 -6.10 8.82
N MET A 112 -4.17 -5.09 8.11
CA MET A 112 -5.14 -4.14 8.66
C MET A 112 -6.52 -4.21 8.02
N TYR A 113 -6.63 -4.58 6.73
CA TYR A 113 -7.89 -4.43 5.99
C TYR A 113 -9.05 -5.15 6.64
N LEU A 114 -8.92 -6.44 6.91
CA LEU A 114 -10.02 -7.23 7.49
C LEU A 114 -10.40 -6.75 8.89
N ALA A 115 -9.42 -6.37 9.71
CA ALA A 115 -9.67 -5.85 11.04
C ALA A 115 -10.44 -4.53 11.01
N PHE A 116 -10.09 -3.63 10.09
CA PHE A 116 -10.78 -2.34 9.94
C PHE A 116 -12.15 -2.48 9.28
N VAL A 117 -12.35 -3.42 8.34
CA VAL A 117 -13.66 -3.75 7.80
C VAL A 117 -14.58 -4.27 8.91
N ALA A 118 -14.09 -5.20 9.72
CA ALA A 118 -14.85 -5.73 10.85
C ALA A 118 -15.21 -4.63 11.88
N ALA A 119 -14.25 -3.76 12.18
CA ALA A 119 -14.45 -2.61 13.06
C ALA A 119 -15.51 -1.64 12.51
N ALA A 120 -15.47 -1.33 11.22
CA ALA A 120 -16.46 -0.47 10.56
C ALA A 120 -17.87 -1.08 10.59
N ILE A 121 -18.01 -2.38 10.34
CA ILE A 121 -19.28 -3.07 10.42
C ILE A 121 -19.81 -3.07 11.87
N ALA A 122 -18.94 -3.28 12.85
CA ALA A 122 -19.30 -3.28 14.27
C ALA A 122 -19.86 -1.94 14.75
N VAL A 123 -19.44 -0.81 14.16
CA VAL A 123 -19.99 0.53 14.47
C VAL A 123 -21.19 0.91 13.58
N GLY A 124 -21.76 -0.06 12.84
CA GLY A 124 -22.98 0.12 12.06
C GLY A 124 -22.77 0.60 10.62
N THR A 125 -21.55 0.62 10.10
CA THR A 125 -21.30 0.93 8.68
C THR A 125 -21.84 -0.19 7.80
N PRO A 126 -22.60 0.12 6.71
CA PRO A 126 -23.04 -0.89 5.77
C PRO A 126 -21.87 -1.71 5.22
N PRO A 127 -21.95 -3.06 5.17
CA PRO A 127 -20.83 -3.93 4.82
C PRO A 127 -20.18 -3.62 3.46
N ILE A 128 -21.00 -3.26 2.47
CA ILE A 128 -20.51 -2.86 1.13
C ILE A 128 -19.66 -1.60 1.22
N ILE A 129 -20.12 -0.59 1.95
CA ILE A 129 -19.38 0.67 2.14
C ILE A 129 -18.08 0.42 2.90
N ALA A 130 -18.12 -0.39 3.96
CA ALA A 130 -16.92 -0.74 4.72
C ALA A 130 -15.87 -1.43 3.84
N ALA A 131 -16.27 -2.46 3.08
CA ALA A 131 -15.37 -3.21 2.24
C ALA A 131 -14.82 -2.36 1.08
N ILE A 132 -15.70 -1.75 0.28
CA ILE A 132 -15.27 -1.00 -0.90
C ILE A 132 -14.55 0.29 -0.51
N GLY A 133 -15.02 1.02 0.49
CA GLY A 133 -14.40 2.26 0.96
C GLY A 133 -12.98 2.04 1.46
N LEU A 134 -12.75 1.03 2.31
CA LEU A 134 -11.41 0.66 2.77
C LEU A 134 -10.55 0.06 1.65
N GLY A 135 -11.16 -0.66 0.70
CA GLY A 135 -10.47 -1.16 -0.48
C GLY A 135 -9.90 -0.04 -1.35
N TYR A 136 -10.69 0.98 -1.66
CA TYR A 136 -10.22 2.17 -2.38
C TYR A 136 -9.17 2.94 -1.59
N THR A 137 -9.36 3.08 -0.29
CA THR A 137 -8.41 3.70 0.63
C THR A 137 -7.04 3.02 0.56
N SER A 138 -7.01 1.70 0.46
CA SER A 138 -5.77 0.92 0.32
C SER A 138 -4.97 1.31 -0.92
N THR A 139 -5.64 1.56 -2.03
CA THR A 139 -4.99 1.97 -3.29
C THR A 139 -4.56 3.44 -3.25
N LEU A 140 -5.43 4.33 -2.78
CA LEU A 140 -5.12 5.76 -2.69
C LEU A 140 -3.93 6.05 -1.78
N SER A 141 -3.77 5.30 -0.69
CA SER A 141 -2.67 5.48 0.26
C SER A 141 -1.29 5.10 -0.28
N MET A 142 -1.21 4.44 -1.44
CA MET A 142 0.09 4.04 -2.03
C MET A 142 0.97 5.21 -2.45
N SER A 143 0.42 6.40 -2.62
CA SER A 143 1.18 7.61 -2.99
C SER A 143 1.82 8.33 -1.81
N LEU A 144 1.43 8.01 -0.55
CA LEU A 144 1.82 8.77 0.64
C LEU A 144 3.33 8.85 0.86
N THR A 145 4.02 7.72 0.69
CA THR A 145 5.47 7.65 0.88
C THR A 145 6.15 7.01 -0.32
N GLN A 146 7.44 7.28 -0.49
CA GLN A 146 8.24 6.70 -1.57
C GLN A 146 8.36 5.18 -1.49
N TYR A 147 8.03 4.57 -0.37
CA TYR A 147 8.08 3.12 -0.15
C TYR A 147 6.69 2.47 -0.06
N ALA A 148 5.60 3.24 -0.10
CA ALA A 148 4.26 2.70 0.13
C ALA A 148 3.71 1.85 -1.02
N GLY A 149 4.18 2.05 -2.23
CA GLY A 149 3.74 1.32 -3.43
C GLY A 149 4.90 0.84 -4.28
N GLY A 150 4.65 -0.14 -5.16
CA GLY A 150 5.68 -0.76 -6.01
C GLY A 150 6.54 0.21 -6.83
N PRO A 151 5.96 1.19 -7.56
CA PRO A 151 6.75 2.14 -8.36
C PRO A 151 7.45 3.22 -7.53
N GLY A 152 7.05 3.45 -6.28
CA GLY A 152 7.57 4.51 -5.42
C GLY A 152 9.09 4.49 -5.26
N PRO A 153 9.71 3.38 -4.86
CA PRO A 153 11.16 3.31 -4.68
C PRO A 153 11.95 3.62 -5.97
N ALA A 154 11.47 3.14 -7.12
CA ALA A 154 12.13 3.38 -8.42
C ALA A 154 12.05 4.86 -8.83
N LEU A 155 10.89 5.49 -8.64
CA LEU A 155 10.70 6.91 -8.94
C LEU A 155 11.50 7.80 -7.99
N TYR A 156 11.55 7.46 -6.72
CA TYR A 156 12.32 8.20 -5.72
C TYR A 156 13.84 8.05 -5.94
N GLY A 157 14.28 6.84 -6.31
CA GLY A 157 15.68 6.55 -6.61
C GLY A 157 16.25 7.35 -7.79
N SER A 158 15.41 7.91 -8.67
CA SER A 158 15.85 8.81 -9.74
C SER A 158 16.39 10.18 -9.25
N GLY A 159 16.21 10.51 -7.96
CA GLY A 159 16.85 11.64 -7.30
C GLY A 159 16.23 13.02 -7.56
N TYR A 160 15.05 13.09 -8.22
CA TYR A 160 14.40 14.38 -8.53
C TYR A 160 13.78 15.06 -7.32
N ASN A 161 13.44 14.30 -6.26
CA ASN A 161 12.72 14.81 -5.10
C ASN A 161 13.39 14.40 -3.78
N SER A 162 13.42 15.30 -2.82
CA SER A 162 13.77 14.97 -1.44
C SER A 162 12.60 14.27 -0.73
N THR A 163 12.88 13.53 0.36
CA THR A 163 11.86 12.87 1.19
C THR A 163 10.82 13.86 1.68
N GLY A 164 11.24 15.04 2.16
CA GLY A 164 10.31 16.08 2.64
C GLY A 164 9.40 16.63 1.55
N GLN A 165 9.92 16.82 0.33
CA GLN A 165 9.10 17.24 -0.81
C GLN A 165 8.08 16.17 -1.19
N TRP A 166 8.50 14.90 -1.28
CA TRP A 166 7.58 13.79 -1.57
C TRP A 166 6.45 13.73 -0.55
N TRP A 167 6.78 13.69 0.73
CA TRP A 167 5.79 13.60 1.80
C TRP A 167 4.85 14.81 1.86
N GLY A 168 5.38 16.02 1.69
CA GLY A 168 4.57 17.25 1.72
C GLY A 168 3.55 17.29 0.58
N VAL A 169 3.98 17.03 -0.65
CA VAL A 169 3.07 17.00 -1.82
C VAL A 169 2.07 15.87 -1.69
N SER A 170 2.52 14.68 -1.32
CA SER A 170 1.65 13.51 -1.16
C SER A 170 0.61 13.71 -0.05
N PHE A 171 0.95 14.39 1.03
CA PHE A 171 0.00 14.72 2.09
C PHE A 171 -1.13 15.64 1.57
N ILE A 172 -0.80 16.69 0.83
CA ILE A 172 -1.81 17.58 0.22
C ILE A 172 -2.69 16.82 -0.76
N VAL A 173 -2.08 16.04 -1.65
CA VAL A 173 -2.81 15.21 -2.63
C VAL A 173 -3.71 14.19 -1.92
N SER A 174 -3.27 13.63 -0.79
CA SER A 174 -4.07 12.68 -0.03
C SER A 174 -5.36 13.27 0.52
N ILE A 175 -5.30 14.51 1.03
CA ILE A 175 -6.50 15.22 1.52
C ILE A 175 -7.49 15.44 0.37
N LEU A 176 -7.00 15.93 -0.77
CA LEU A 176 -7.84 16.13 -1.96
C LEU A 176 -8.46 14.82 -2.44
N SER A 177 -7.68 13.76 -2.50
CA SER A 177 -8.15 12.43 -2.90
C SER A 177 -9.23 11.90 -1.95
N LEU A 178 -9.03 12.00 -0.64
CA LEU A 178 -10.02 11.56 0.34
C LEU A 178 -11.31 12.38 0.23
N VAL A 179 -11.23 13.69 0.06
CA VAL A 179 -12.40 14.57 -0.12
C VAL A 179 -13.18 14.18 -1.39
N ILE A 180 -12.49 13.94 -2.50
CA ILE A 180 -13.14 13.54 -3.75
C ILE A 180 -13.76 12.16 -3.61
N TRP A 181 -13.04 11.16 -3.12
CA TRP A 181 -13.52 9.78 -3.06
C TRP A 181 -14.64 9.58 -2.04
N PHE A 182 -14.55 10.20 -0.87
CA PHE A 182 -15.59 10.08 0.16
C PHE A 182 -16.69 11.12 0.04
N GLY A 183 -16.40 12.31 -0.51
CA GLY A 183 -17.41 13.31 -0.85
C GLY A 183 -18.21 12.92 -2.09
N VAL A 184 -17.59 13.00 -3.26
CA VAL A 184 -18.26 12.70 -4.54
C VAL A 184 -18.56 11.22 -4.67
N GLY A 185 -17.61 10.35 -4.35
CA GLY A 185 -17.77 8.89 -4.38
C GLY A 185 -18.80 8.40 -3.37
N GLY A 186 -18.83 8.97 -2.16
CA GLY A 186 -19.83 8.67 -1.15
C GLY A 186 -21.25 9.03 -1.61
N LEU A 187 -21.45 10.20 -2.20
CA LEU A 187 -22.73 10.58 -2.81
C LEU A 187 -23.13 9.63 -3.94
N TRP A 188 -22.18 9.20 -4.76
CA TRP A 188 -22.43 8.22 -5.81
C TRP A 188 -22.88 6.87 -5.25
N MET A 189 -22.20 6.38 -4.21
CA MET A 189 -22.59 5.13 -3.53
C MET A 189 -23.99 5.23 -2.93
N LYS A 190 -24.38 6.40 -2.41
CA LYS A 190 -25.74 6.66 -1.95
C LYS A 190 -26.76 6.59 -3.08
N LEU A 191 -26.48 7.18 -4.23
CA LEU A 191 -27.36 7.10 -5.42
C LEU A 191 -27.54 5.66 -5.90
N LEU A 192 -26.52 4.79 -5.72
CA LEU A 192 -26.59 3.37 -6.03
C LEU A 192 -27.38 2.56 -4.97
N GLY A 193 -27.85 3.19 -3.92
CA GLY A 193 -28.60 2.52 -2.85
C GLY A 193 -27.75 1.62 -1.93
N TRP A 194 -26.46 1.91 -1.81
CA TRP A 194 -25.55 1.12 -0.96
C TRP A 194 -25.67 1.50 0.53
N TRP A 195 -26.30 2.62 0.81
CA TRP A 195 -26.62 3.11 2.18
C TRP A 195 -27.70 4.20 2.19
#